data_b0dd1d099018ffc3489cd79da54fb772
#
_entry.id   b0dd1d099018ffc3489cd79da54fb772
#
_cell.length_a   1.000
_cell.length_b   1.000
_cell.length_c   1.000
_cell.angle_alpha   90.00
_cell.angle_beta   90.00
_cell.angle_gamma   90.00
#
_symmetry.space_group_name_H-M   'P 1'
#
loop_
_entity.id
_entity.type
_entity.pdbx_description
1 polymer ?
#
loop_
_entity_poly.entity_id
_entity_poly.type
_entity_poly.pdbx_seq_one_letter_code
_entity_poly.pdbx_strand_id
1 'polypeptide(L)' 'ISTFNKMDEATTYLGTNKELDGVVVLKDRYGDLGWSQTGKQ' A
#
# COMPACT_ATOMS: atom_id res chain seq x y z
N ILE A 1 0.39 3.39 7.98
CA ILE A 1 1.67 2.69 8.16
C ILE A 1 2.27 2.35 6.81
N SER A 2 3.51 2.66 6.63
CA SER A 2 4.25 2.30 5.42
C SER A 2 5.51 1.55 5.80
N THR A 3 5.90 0.60 4.97
CA THR A 3 7.16 -0.10 5.17
C THR A 3 8.01 0.05 3.91
N PHE A 4 9.30 -0.04 4.10
CA PHE A 4 10.26 0.15 3.03
C PHE A 4 11.24 -1.03 3.00
N ASN A 5 11.68 -1.39 1.82
CA ASN A 5 12.72 -2.41 1.72
C ASN A 5 14.09 -1.75 1.82
N LYS A 6 15.15 -2.55 1.74
CA LYS A 6 16.50 -2.00 1.91
C LYS A 6 16.95 -1.11 0.76
N MET A 7 16.17 -1.03 -0.31
CA MET A 7 16.43 -0.13 -1.42
C MET A 7 15.62 1.15 -1.29
N ASP A 8 14.99 1.38 -0.15
CA ASP A 8 14.16 2.55 0.15
C ASP A 8 12.91 2.66 -0.73
N GLU A 9 12.47 1.55 -1.29
CA GLU A 9 11.20 1.54 -2.02
C GLU A 9 10.07 1.22 -1.07
N ALA A 10 8.99 2.00 -1.12
CA ALA A 10 7.80 1.74 -0.31
C ALA A 10 7.17 0.44 -0.80
N THR A 11 7.00 -0.52 0.11
CA THR A 11 6.47 -1.84 -0.25
C THR A 11 5.09 -2.10 0.30
N THR A 12 4.67 -1.34 1.30
CA THR A 12 3.36 -1.55 1.92
C THR A 12 2.76 -0.21 2.31
N TYR A 13 1.45 -0.13 2.22
CA TYR A 13 0.71 1.00 2.78
C TYR A 13 -0.54 0.48 3.45
N LEU A 14 -0.79 0.94 4.66
CA LEU A 14 -2.01 0.62 5.41
C LEU A 14 -2.57 1.94 5.92
N GLY A 15 -3.74 2.32 5.44
CA GLY A 15 -4.30 3.59 5.84
C GLY A 15 -5.69 3.81 5.28
N THR A 16 -5.99 5.07 5.00
CA THR A 16 -7.29 5.49 4.52
C THR A 16 -7.11 6.23 3.20
N ASN A 17 -7.96 5.92 2.23
CA ASN A 17 -7.91 6.62 0.95
C ASN A 17 -8.74 7.91 1.02
N LYS A 18 -8.78 8.64 -0.10
CA LYS A 18 -9.48 9.93 -0.12
C LYS A 18 -10.99 9.79 0.01
N GLU A 19 -11.52 8.58 -0.15
CA GLU A 19 -12.95 8.30 0.03
C GLU A 19 -13.26 7.84 1.45
N LEU A 20 -12.29 7.92 2.34
CA LEU A 20 -12.42 7.61 3.77
C LEU A 20 -12.58 6.12 4.05
N ASP A 21 -12.28 5.29 3.09
CA ASP A 21 -12.28 3.84 3.28
C ASP A 21 -10.88 3.35 3.63
N GLY A 22 -10.80 2.30 4.43
CA GLY A 22 -9.53 1.67 4.72
C GLY A 22 -8.96 1.01 3.49
N VAL A 23 -7.65 0.99 3.37
CA VAL A 23 -6.99 0.43 2.20
C VAL A 23 -5.69 -0.24 2.60
N VAL A 24 -5.40 -1.36 1.93
CA VAL A 24 -4.12 -2.07 2.08
C VAL A 24 -3.51 -2.19 0.69
N VAL A 25 -2.25 -1.81 0.58
CA VAL A 25 -1.52 -1.86 -0.69
C VAL A 25 -0.23 -2.62 -0.49
N LEU A 26 0.05 -3.56 -1.39
CA LEU A 26 1.31 -4.29 -1.40
C LEU A 26 2.02 -4.02 -2.73
N LYS A 27 3.27 -3.62 -2.64
CA LYS A 27 4.07 -3.30 -3.82
C LYS A 27 5.25 -4.25 -3.92
N ASP A 28 5.80 -4.37 -5.14
CA ASP A 28 6.95 -5.22 -5.33
C ASP A 28 8.23 -4.49 -4.94
N ARG A 29 9.36 -5.15 -5.16
CA ARG A 29 10.66 -4.62 -4.76
C ARG A 29 11.04 -3.34 -5.52
N TYR A 30 10.38 -3.07 -6.63
CA TYR A 30 10.66 -1.90 -7.44
C TYR A 30 9.67 -0.77 -7.20
N GLY A 31 8.72 -0.97 -6.28
CA GLY A 31 7.74 0.06 -5.97
C GLY A 31 6.51 0.01 -6.86
N ASP A 32 6.37 -1.00 -7.70
CA ASP A 32 5.19 -1.16 -8.54
C ASP A 32 4.08 -1.86 -7.78
N LEU A 33 2.84 -1.48 -8.09
CA LEU A 33 1.69 -2.06 -7.42
C LEU A 33 1.55 -3.54 -7.75
N GLY A 34 1.48 -4.36 -6.71
CA GLY A 34 1.25 -5.80 -6.87
C GLY A 34 -0.17 -6.20 -6.52
N TRP A 35 -0.68 -5.72 -5.39
CA TRP A 35 -2.02 -6.09 -4.93
C TRP A 35 -2.54 -5.00 -4.01
N SER A 36 -3.83 -4.78 -4.08
CA SER A 36 -4.45 -3.82 -3.17
C SER A 36 -5.88 -4.24 -2.89
N GLN A 37 -6.39 -3.80 -1.76
CA GLN A 37 -7.77 -4.06 -1.35
C GLN A 37 -8.29 -2.84 -0.61
N THR A 38 -9.49 -2.44 -0.97
CA THR A 38 -10.18 -1.34 -0.32
C THR A 38 -11.35 -1.90 0.47
N GLY A 39 -11.61 -1.33 1.65
CA GLY A 39 -12.70 -1.79 2.51
C GLY A 39 -14.07 -1.30 2.06
N LYS A 40 -14.23 -1.01 0.80
CA LYS A 40 -15.47 -0.50 0.25
C LYS A 40 -16.49 -1.62 0.13
N GLN A 41 -17.73 -1.30 0.47
CA GLN A 41 -18.84 -2.23 0.36
C GLN A 41 -19.43 -2.22 -1.04
#